data_782b2e5b8e94767ec1b9b3bc0501f527
#
_entry.id   782b2e5b8e94767ec1b9b3bc0501f527
#
_cell.length_a   1.000
_cell.length_b   1.000
_cell.length_c   1.000
_cell.angle_alpha   90.00
_cell.angle_beta   90.00
_cell.angle_gamma   90.00
#
_symmetry.space_group_name_H-M   'P 1'
#
loop_
_entity.id
_entity.type
_entity.pdbx_description
1 polymer ?
#
loop_
_entity_poly.entity_id
_entity_poly.type
_entity_poly.pdbx_seq_one_letter_code
_entity_poly.pdbx_strand_id
1 'polypeptide(L)'
;FQNNEFEIVDAVMGEGMDLTLAKQCIENALINADTEVDLEKAGVYDGTLVTADDETLNAQKDQLNELVRASITYSMPDGTTQVLDGNTMKDWLAVDADGNYSKDENQWNEKVKEYVANLAAAIDTDGKDHTFPATGIEGGVTISQEGYGWKVDQEQEIAKIAEEVDAHAADAREPQYAQREFAASTENNGFGKTYVEVDASRQHIWLYKDGNLVVDGDCVTGLMEQSSYTKPGIYTTAAKESQKKLHGELQADGSYSWERDVDSWIPFNGEIGFYDASWRSSFGGNLYLTAGSTTGSVALPTAVAQALYDNVDDGTPVIIYYSEAYEVSEDTLTVTQAPEADDENVDDTTNTTTVTPTRTPSYTYDDYTPSTPSTPSTPSTPSTPSTPSTPEPTTAPTEIPSTPEPTVAPTETPSTPEPTQEPSAPDQGDHTGDDDYPGKGES
;
A
#
# COMPACT_ATOMS: atom_id res chain seq x y z
N PHE A 1 -15.94 -31.03 4.73
CA PHE A 1 -15.99 -29.67 4.26
C PHE A 1 -15.89 -29.66 2.73
N GLN A 2 -16.88 -29.16 2.03
CA GLN A 2 -16.97 -29.08 0.57
C GLN A 2 -17.66 -27.77 0.19
N ASN A 3 -17.32 -27.22 -0.98
CA ASN A 3 -17.96 -26.02 -1.51
C ASN A 3 -17.99 -24.81 -0.54
N ASN A 4 -16.96 -24.63 0.26
CA ASN A 4 -16.87 -23.62 1.33
C ASN A 4 -17.81 -23.81 2.52
N GLU A 5 -18.39 -25.01 2.70
CA GLU A 5 -19.32 -25.30 3.76
C GLU A 5 -19.04 -26.65 4.42
N PHE A 6 -19.39 -26.77 5.72
CA PHE A 6 -19.50 -28.03 6.41
C PHE A 6 -20.78 -28.72 5.97
N GLU A 7 -20.66 -29.94 5.54
CA GLU A 7 -21.77 -30.79 5.13
C GLU A 7 -21.82 -32.02 6.02
N ILE A 8 -23.03 -32.49 6.33
CA ILE A 8 -23.21 -33.76 6.99
C ILE A 8 -23.07 -34.83 5.92
N VAL A 9 -22.18 -35.78 6.17
CA VAL A 9 -22.06 -36.98 5.34
C VAL A 9 -22.85 -38.12 5.98
N ASP A 10 -23.43 -38.98 5.15
CA ASP A 10 -24.16 -40.14 5.65
C ASP A 10 -23.27 -40.98 6.56
N ALA A 11 -23.84 -41.40 7.67
CA ALA A 11 -23.16 -42.29 8.61
C ALA A 11 -22.76 -43.59 7.89
N VAL A 12 -21.46 -43.86 7.85
CA VAL A 12 -21.01 -45.18 7.52
C VAL A 12 -21.34 -46.04 8.72
N MET A 13 -22.14 -47.11 8.53
CA MET A 13 -22.46 -48.08 9.57
C MET A 13 -21.14 -48.49 10.24
N GLY A 14 -20.91 -47.98 11.43
CA GLY A 14 -19.69 -48.26 12.17
C GLY A 14 -19.62 -49.71 12.58
N GLU A 15 -18.43 -50.23 12.61
CA GLU A 15 -18.11 -51.52 13.16
C GLU A 15 -18.14 -51.52 14.71
N GLY A 16 -18.80 -50.54 15.32
CA GLY A 16 -18.96 -50.41 16.77
C GLY A 16 -19.79 -51.58 17.30
N MET A 17 -19.11 -52.58 17.78
CA MET A 17 -19.71 -53.77 18.42
C MET A 17 -19.46 -53.68 19.91
N ASP A 18 -20.51 -53.78 20.74
CA ASP A 18 -20.35 -54.08 22.15
C ASP A 18 -19.84 -55.53 22.31
N LEU A 19 -18.52 -55.65 22.42
CA LEU A 19 -17.84 -56.95 22.55
C LEU A 19 -18.30 -57.73 23.76
N THR A 20 -18.74 -57.06 24.84
CA THR A 20 -19.24 -57.73 26.05
C THR A 20 -20.62 -58.35 25.80
N LEU A 21 -21.50 -57.54 25.18
CA LEU A 21 -22.85 -58.00 24.82
C LEU A 21 -22.78 -59.07 23.72
N ALA A 22 -21.93 -58.90 22.71
CA ALA A 22 -21.70 -59.90 21.66
C ALA A 22 -21.24 -61.22 22.23
N LYS A 23 -20.29 -61.23 23.18
CA LYS A 23 -19.80 -62.36 23.84
C LYS A 23 -20.91 -63.06 24.64
N GLN A 24 -21.72 -62.31 25.40
CA GLN A 24 -22.86 -62.83 26.13
C GLN A 24 -23.90 -63.49 25.21
N CYS A 25 -24.23 -62.85 24.08
CA CYS A 25 -25.15 -63.37 23.09
C CYS A 25 -24.66 -64.75 22.52
N ILE A 26 -23.38 -64.79 22.15
CA ILE A 26 -22.77 -66.03 21.63
C ILE A 26 -22.70 -67.14 22.70
N GLU A 27 -22.33 -66.82 23.93
CA GLU A 27 -22.30 -67.76 25.04
C GLU A 27 -23.70 -68.32 25.32
N ASN A 28 -24.73 -67.50 25.37
CA ASN A 28 -26.13 -67.90 25.54
C ASN A 28 -26.60 -68.80 24.40
N ALA A 29 -26.30 -68.49 23.18
CA ALA A 29 -26.65 -69.28 22.00
C ALA A 29 -25.99 -70.68 22.05
N LEU A 30 -24.73 -70.74 22.46
CA LEU A 30 -24.01 -72.01 22.65
C LEU A 30 -24.63 -72.83 23.74
N ILE A 31 -25.06 -72.24 24.87
CA ILE A 31 -25.73 -72.97 25.98
C ILE A 31 -27.09 -73.48 25.51
N ASN A 32 -27.82 -72.73 24.72
CA ASN A 32 -29.14 -73.11 24.23
C ASN A 32 -29.10 -74.03 22.99
N ALA A 33 -27.90 -74.34 22.46
CA ALA A 33 -27.69 -75.01 21.19
C ALA A 33 -28.39 -74.34 19.98
N ASP A 34 -28.45 -73.05 19.98
CA ASP A 34 -28.97 -72.28 18.85
C ASP A 34 -27.99 -72.38 17.67
N THR A 35 -28.50 -72.52 16.46
CA THR A 35 -27.69 -72.66 15.25
C THR A 35 -27.33 -71.34 14.61
N GLU A 36 -28.02 -70.29 15.01
CA GLU A 36 -27.80 -68.94 14.52
C GLU A 36 -27.96 -67.86 15.61
N VAL A 37 -27.18 -66.83 15.60
CA VAL A 37 -27.28 -65.71 16.50
C VAL A 37 -27.36 -64.41 15.65
N ASP A 38 -28.46 -63.74 15.82
CA ASP A 38 -28.66 -62.44 15.19
C ASP A 38 -28.16 -61.35 16.17
N LEU A 39 -26.89 -60.90 15.97
CA LEU A 39 -26.24 -59.93 16.84
C LEU A 39 -26.87 -58.53 16.67
N GLU A 40 -27.49 -58.25 15.52
CA GLU A 40 -28.18 -56.98 15.29
C GLU A 40 -29.49 -56.89 16.11
N LYS A 41 -30.30 -57.96 16.09
CA LYS A 41 -31.50 -58.06 16.94
C LYS A 41 -31.16 -58.11 18.43
N ALA A 42 -30.01 -58.60 18.78
CA ALA A 42 -29.52 -58.62 20.15
C ALA A 42 -29.03 -57.24 20.63
N GLY A 43 -29.01 -56.22 19.78
CA GLY A 43 -28.56 -54.89 20.13
C GLY A 43 -27.06 -54.79 20.39
N VAL A 44 -26.27 -55.69 19.80
CA VAL A 44 -24.81 -55.74 19.96
C VAL A 44 -24.11 -54.63 19.24
N TYR A 45 -24.70 -54.12 18.19
CA TYR A 45 -24.23 -52.98 17.50
C TYR A 45 -24.84 -51.71 18.13
N ASP A 46 -24.00 -50.72 18.40
CA ASP A 46 -24.46 -49.47 18.99
C ASP A 46 -25.43 -48.80 18.00
N GLY A 47 -26.71 -48.94 18.30
CA GLY A 47 -27.80 -48.60 17.39
C GLY A 47 -28.20 -47.15 17.41
N THR A 48 -27.42 -46.26 18.00
CA THR A 48 -27.58 -44.84 17.87
C THR A 48 -26.88 -44.36 16.58
N LEU A 49 -27.49 -44.72 15.46
CA LEU A 49 -27.18 -44.04 14.18
C LEU A 49 -27.54 -42.57 14.33
N VAL A 50 -26.52 -41.75 14.48
CA VAL A 50 -26.71 -40.32 14.26
C VAL A 50 -26.98 -40.17 12.76
N THR A 51 -28.21 -39.90 12.41
CA THR A 51 -28.59 -39.70 11.00
C THR A 51 -28.40 -38.25 10.58
N ALA A 52 -28.37 -37.99 9.27
CA ALA A 52 -28.31 -36.63 8.73
C ALA A 52 -29.46 -35.75 9.23
N ASP A 53 -30.53 -36.29 9.73
CA ASP A 53 -31.69 -35.58 10.31
C ASP A 53 -31.52 -35.23 11.79
N ASP A 54 -30.39 -35.57 12.43
CA ASP A 54 -30.14 -35.24 13.83
C ASP A 54 -30.11 -33.73 14.04
N GLU A 55 -30.99 -33.21 14.90
CA GLU A 55 -31.15 -31.77 15.15
C GLU A 55 -29.88 -31.16 15.76
N THR A 56 -29.16 -31.89 16.61
CA THR A 56 -27.92 -31.40 17.25
C THR A 56 -26.80 -31.27 16.24
N LEU A 57 -26.65 -32.29 15.40
CA LEU A 57 -25.62 -32.30 14.35
C LEU A 57 -25.89 -31.19 13.30
N ASN A 58 -27.16 -31.00 12.92
CA ASN A 58 -27.55 -29.91 12.03
C ASN A 58 -27.27 -28.55 12.67
N ALA A 59 -27.58 -28.33 13.93
CA ALA A 59 -27.31 -27.08 14.63
C ALA A 59 -25.80 -26.82 14.73
N GLN A 60 -24.97 -27.84 14.99
CA GLN A 60 -23.50 -27.70 14.97
C GLN A 60 -22.98 -27.33 13.58
N LYS A 61 -23.44 -28.01 12.54
CA LYS A 61 -23.09 -27.69 11.15
C LYS A 61 -23.44 -26.23 10.82
N ASP A 62 -24.63 -25.79 11.16
CA ASP A 62 -25.10 -24.43 10.89
C ASP A 62 -24.24 -23.40 11.66
N GLN A 63 -23.89 -23.66 12.92
CA GLN A 63 -22.98 -22.81 13.69
C GLN A 63 -21.58 -22.73 13.07
N LEU A 64 -21.02 -23.84 12.62
CA LEU A 64 -19.71 -23.85 11.96
C LEU A 64 -19.73 -23.09 10.64
N ASN A 65 -20.80 -23.27 9.87
CA ASN A 65 -20.97 -22.55 8.61
C ASN A 65 -21.11 -21.03 8.80
N GLU A 66 -21.79 -20.59 9.86
CA GLU A 66 -21.82 -19.15 10.19
C GLU A 66 -20.43 -18.61 10.50
N LEU A 67 -19.53 -19.36 11.14
CA LEU A 67 -18.17 -18.91 11.44
C LEU A 67 -17.27 -18.77 10.21
N VAL A 68 -17.51 -19.55 9.16
CA VAL A 68 -16.68 -19.59 7.94
C VAL A 68 -17.37 -19.03 6.70
N ARG A 69 -18.49 -18.36 6.89
CA ARG A 69 -19.37 -17.90 5.80
C ARG A 69 -18.82 -16.71 5.02
N ALA A 70 -18.00 -15.87 5.66
CA ALA A 70 -17.46 -14.69 5.02
C ALA A 70 -16.58 -15.06 3.82
N SER A 71 -16.57 -14.19 2.81
CA SER A 71 -15.73 -14.32 1.62
C SER A 71 -15.20 -12.96 1.22
N ILE A 72 -13.89 -12.76 1.33
CA ILE A 72 -13.21 -11.51 1.02
C ILE A 72 -12.31 -11.74 -0.19
N THR A 73 -12.59 -11.05 -1.29
CA THR A 73 -11.74 -11.09 -2.49
C THR A 73 -10.83 -9.87 -2.49
N TYR A 74 -9.55 -10.08 -2.26
CA TYR A 74 -8.54 -9.03 -2.32
C TYR A 74 -8.13 -8.73 -3.75
N SER A 75 -8.11 -7.44 -4.11
CA SER A 75 -7.45 -6.93 -5.31
C SER A 75 -6.04 -6.53 -4.94
N MET A 76 -5.03 -7.21 -5.53
CA MET A 76 -3.63 -6.98 -5.22
C MET A 76 -3.03 -5.87 -6.10
N PRO A 77 -1.96 -5.18 -5.65
CA PRO A 77 -1.32 -4.11 -6.42
C PRO A 77 -0.78 -4.55 -7.78
N ASP A 78 -0.41 -5.82 -7.93
CA ASP A 78 0.07 -6.42 -9.18
C ASP A 78 -1.06 -6.82 -10.15
N GLY A 79 -2.32 -6.53 -9.79
CA GLY A 79 -3.50 -6.88 -10.57
C GLY A 79 -4.00 -8.31 -10.37
N THR A 80 -3.37 -9.09 -9.52
CA THR A 80 -3.87 -10.42 -9.14
C THR A 80 -4.95 -10.34 -8.07
N THR A 81 -5.59 -11.46 -7.76
CA THR A 81 -6.58 -11.56 -6.70
C THR A 81 -6.26 -12.68 -5.75
N GLN A 82 -6.57 -12.48 -4.48
CA GLN A 82 -6.51 -13.52 -3.45
C GLN A 82 -7.85 -13.58 -2.72
N VAL A 83 -8.31 -14.78 -2.38
CA VAL A 83 -9.60 -14.96 -1.69
C VAL A 83 -9.35 -15.53 -0.30
N LEU A 84 -9.93 -14.88 0.70
CA LEU A 84 -10.10 -15.41 2.05
C LEU A 84 -11.55 -15.88 2.16
N ASP A 85 -11.75 -17.19 2.29
CA ASP A 85 -13.06 -17.81 2.37
C ASP A 85 -13.09 -18.98 3.37
N GLY A 86 -14.18 -19.72 3.38
CA GLY A 86 -14.37 -20.86 4.25
C GLY A 86 -13.31 -21.93 4.11
N ASN A 87 -12.69 -22.11 2.92
CA ASN A 87 -11.60 -23.07 2.75
C ASN A 87 -10.36 -22.72 3.59
N THR A 88 -10.11 -21.44 3.81
CA THR A 88 -9.03 -20.95 4.67
C THR A 88 -9.49 -20.94 6.13
N MET A 89 -10.68 -20.37 6.40
CA MET A 89 -11.16 -20.14 7.76
C MET A 89 -11.49 -21.45 8.53
N LYS A 90 -11.86 -22.53 7.84
CA LYS A 90 -12.07 -23.84 8.50
C LYS A 90 -10.82 -24.34 9.26
N ASP A 91 -9.62 -24.02 8.74
CA ASP A 91 -8.36 -24.41 9.35
C ASP A 91 -7.97 -23.54 10.55
N TRP A 92 -8.75 -22.48 10.83
CA TRP A 92 -8.63 -21.63 12.01
C TRP A 92 -9.40 -22.16 13.21
N LEU A 93 -10.36 -23.07 12.97
CA LEU A 93 -11.12 -23.71 14.02
C LEU A 93 -10.27 -24.70 14.81
N ALA A 94 -10.51 -24.80 16.10
CA ALA A 94 -9.93 -25.83 16.94
C ALA A 94 -10.65 -27.16 16.72
N VAL A 95 -9.89 -28.25 16.73
CA VAL A 95 -10.42 -29.62 16.62
C VAL A 95 -10.01 -30.39 17.86
N ASP A 96 -10.96 -30.93 18.57
CA ASP A 96 -10.70 -31.75 19.76
C ASP A 96 -10.24 -33.17 19.40
N ALA A 97 -9.95 -33.99 20.44
CA ALA A 97 -9.50 -35.36 20.25
C ALA A 97 -10.58 -36.30 19.62
N ASP A 98 -11.83 -35.91 19.70
CA ASP A 98 -12.96 -36.63 19.14
C ASP A 98 -13.33 -36.16 17.73
N GLY A 99 -12.59 -35.12 17.20
CA GLY A 99 -12.78 -34.57 15.88
C GLY A 99 -13.84 -33.45 15.79
N ASN A 100 -14.33 -32.95 16.94
CA ASN A 100 -15.32 -31.88 16.94
C ASN A 100 -14.63 -30.51 16.71
N TYR A 101 -15.22 -29.72 15.83
CA TYR A 101 -14.78 -28.37 15.52
C TYR A 101 -15.39 -27.38 16.51
N SER A 102 -14.60 -26.39 16.89
CA SER A 102 -15.07 -25.25 17.71
C SER A 102 -14.24 -24.02 17.43
N LYS A 103 -14.76 -22.82 17.72
CA LYS A 103 -13.99 -21.58 17.68
C LYS A 103 -13.29 -21.40 19.03
N ASP A 104 -11.96 -21.54 19.06
CA ASP A 104 -11.12 -21.03 20.14
C ASP A 104 -10.66 -19.63 19.77
N GLU A 105 -11.04 -18.63 20.57
CA GLU A 105 -10.76 -17.21 20.25
C GLU A 105 -9.27 -16.91 20.16
N ASN A 106 -8.43 -17.55 20.97
CA ASN A 106 -6.98 -17.31 20.93
C ASN A 106 -6.39 -17.90 19.65
N GLN A 107 -6.72 -19.15 19.33
CA GLN A 107 -6.26 -19.82 18.12
C GLN A 107 -6.74 -19.06 16.87
N TRP A 108 -8.01 -18.67 16.83
CA TRP A 108 -8.59 -17.90 15.73
C TRP A 108 -7.83 -16.59 15.51
N ASN A 109 -7.64 -15.81 16.57
CA ASN A 109 -6.94 -14.52 16.48
C ASN A 109 -5.48 -14.68 16.03
N GLU A 110 -4.78 -15.73 16.49
CA GLU A 110 -3.42 -15.99 16.00
C GLU A 110 -3.41 -16.40 14.51
N LYS A 111 -4.41 -17.14 14.06
CA LYS A 111 -4.55 -17.52 12.65
C LYS A 111 -4.88 -16.33 11.74
N VAL A 112 -5.72 -15.40 12.20
CA VAL A 112 -5.97 -14.14 11.50
C VAL A 112 -4.68 -13.33 11.37
N LYS A 113 -3.90 -13.18 12.45
CA LYS A 113 -2.60 -12.50 12.41
C LYS A 113 -1.62 -13.18 11.45
N GLU A 114 -1.53 -14.51 11.50
CA GLU A 114 -0.68 -15.29 10.58
C GLU A 114 -1.09 -15.06 9.11
N TYR A 115 -2.39 -15.07 8.83
CA TYR A 115 -2.92 -14.80 7.51
C TYR A 115 -2.55 -13.40 7.02
N VAL A 116 -2.78 -12.36 7.84
CA VAL A 116 -2.47 -10.97 7.50
C VAL A 116 -0.97 -10.75 7.35
N ALA A 117 -0.14 -11.38 8.18
CA ALA A 117 1.31 -11.32 8.02
C ALA A 117 1.78 -11.93 6.69
N ASN A 118 1.17 -13.05 6.27
CA ASN A 118 1.46 -13.65 4.97
C ASN A 118 0.96 -12.79 3.80
N LEU A 119 -0.20 -12.17 3.94
CA LEU A 119 -0.73 -11.20 2.98
C LEU A 119 0.23 -10.01 2.83
N ALA A 120 0.68 -9.43 3.95
CA ALA A 120 1.66 -8.34 3.96
C ALA A 120 2.99 -8.77 3.32
N ALA A 121 3.52 -9.95 3.66
CA ALA A 121 4.77 -10.46 3.09
C ALA A 121 4.71 -10.61 1.56
N ALA A 122 3.53 -10.89 1.00
CA ALA A 122 3.31 -10.99 -0.44
C ALA A 122 3.22 -9.63 -1.14
N ILE A 123 2.78 -8.59 -0.42
CA ILE A 123 2.49 -7.26 -0.99
C ILE A 123 3.60 -6.26 -0.70
N ASP A 124 4.14 -6.24 0.52
CA ASP A 124 4.98 -5.16 1.01
C ASP A 124 6.26 -5.00 0.18
N THR A 125 6.44 -3.78 -0.33
CA THR A 125 7.63 -3.34 -1.08
C THR A 125 8.30 -2.13 -0.43
N ASP A 126 7.80 -1.64 0.71
CA ASP A 126 8.39 -0.53 1.47
C ASP A 126 9.87 -0.80 1.76
N GLY A 127 10.75 0.12 1.35
CA GLY A 127 12.20 0.01 1.50
C GLY A 127 12.89 -1.04 0.64
N LYS A 128 12.17 -1.72 -0.25
CA LYS A 128 12.78 -2.64 -1.23
C LYS A 128 13.27 -1.88 -2.47
N ASP A 129 13.98 -2.60 -3.32
CA ASP A 129 14.44 -2.10 -4.61
C ASP A 129 13.26 -1.93 -5.58
N HIS A 130 13.13 -0.72 -6.12
CA HIS A 130 12.17 -0.39 -7.16
C HIS A 130 12.90 -0.08 -8.46
N THR A 131 12.50 -0.68 -9.57
CA THR A 131 13.03 -0.35 -10.88
C THR A 131 12.21 0.77 -11.51
N PHE A 132 12.76 1.98 -11.54
CA PHE A 132 12.18 3.11 -12.24
C PHE A 132 12.55 3.05 -13.73
N PRO A 133 11.59 3.08 -14.66
CA PRO A 133 11.88 3.05 -16.10
C PRO A 133 12.34 4.43 -16.59
N ALA A 134 13.59 4.75 -16.28
CA ALA A 134 14.21 6.04 -16.50
C ALA A 134 14.36 6.41 -17.97
N THR A 135 14.19 7.69 -18.29
CA THR A 135 14.24 8.22 -19.67
C THR A 135 15.59 7.99 -20.33
N GLY A 136 15.58 7.21 -21.42
CA GLY A 136 16.77 6.91 -22.22
C GLY A 136 17.76 5.95 -21.55
N ILE A 137 17.37 5.21 -20.52
CA ILE A 137 18.17 4.18 -19.86
C ILE A 137 17.48 2.82 -20.05
N GLU A 138 18.11 1.95 -20.83
CA GLU A 138 17.60 0.59 -21.05
C GLU A 138 17.63 -0.20 -19.71
N GLY A 139 16.51 -0.80 -19.34
CA GLY A 139 16.35 -1.52 -18.08
C GLY A 139 16.03 -0.63 -16.87
N GLY A 140 16.03 0.70 -17.04
CA GLY A 140 15.72 1.66 -15.97
C GLY A 140 16.84 1.81 -14.94
N VAL A 141 16.49 2.41 -13.80
CA VAL A 141 17.39 2.58 -12.64
C VAL A 141 16.77 1.96 -11.40
N THR A 142 17.60 1.39 -10.54
CA THR A 142 17.14 0.82 -9.26
C THR A 142 17.22 1.89 -8.18
N ILE A 143 16.14 2.07 -7.44
CA ILE A 143 16.06 3.01 -6.31
C ILE A 143 15.53 2.23 -5.11
N SER A 144 16.24 2.31 -3.98
CA SER A 144 15.82 1.74 -2.69
C SER A 144 15.60 2.88 -1.72
N GLN A 145 14.42 2.96 -1.12
CA GLN A 145 14.12 4.02 -0.19
C GLN A 145 13.07 3.58 0.83
N GLU A 146 13.39 3.76 2.12
CA GLU A 146 12.38 3.67 3.18
C GLU A 146 11.34 4.79 3.00
N GLY A 147 10.07 4.47 3.24
CA GLY A 147 8.97 5.41 3.07
C GLY A 147 8.41 5.47 1.65
N TYR A 148 8.84 4.58 0.76
CA TYR A 148 8.20 4.34 -0.54
C TYR A 148 7.98 2.84 -0.77
N GLY A 149 6.84 2.50 -1.34
CA GLY A 149 6.41 1.13 -1.61
C GLY A 149 5.04 0.84 -1.01
N TRP A 150 4.52 -0.35 -1.27
CA TRP A 150 3.32 -0.87 -0.63
C TRP A 150 3.66 -1.33 0.79
N LYS A 151 2.75 -1.05 1.71
CA LYS A 151 2.83 -1.53 3.09
C LYS A 151 1.43 -1.75 3.64
N VAL A 152 1.12 -2.98 3.98
CA VAL A 152 -0.16 -3.35 4.59
C VAL A 152 -0.20 -2.81 6.02
N ASP A 153 -1.31 -2.18 6.39
CA ASP A 153 -1.64 -1.87 7.78
C ASP A 153 -2.23 -3.13 8.42
N GLN A 154 -1.34 -3.94 8.98
CA GLN A 154 -1.73 -5.25 9.53
C GLN A 154 -2.73 -5.11 10.68
N GLU A 155 -2.66 -4.06 11.48
CA GLU A 155 -3.57 -3.85 12.61
C GLU A 155 -4.99 -3.51 12.11
N GLN A 156 -5.09 -2.59 11.16
CA GLN A 156 -6.38 -2.25 10.54
C GLN A 156 -6.95 -3.41 9.71
N GLU A 157 -6.09 -4.17 9.03
CA GLU A 157 -6.53 -5.31 8.24
C GLU A 157 -7.09 -6.44 9.13
N ILE A 158 -6.44 -6.76 10.24
CA ILE A 158 -6.95 -7.72 11.25
C ILE A 158 -8.32 -7.28 11.77
N ALA A 159 -8.46 -6.00 12.12
CA ALA A 159 -9.73 -5.45 12.62
C ALA A 159 -10.82 -5.51 11.54
N LYS A 160 -10.46 -5.23 10.27
CA LYS A 160 -11.39 -5.26 9.15
C LYS A 160 -11.87 -6.68 8.82
N ILE A 161 -10.96 -7.67 8.85
CA ILE A 161 -11.34 -9.08 8.71
C ILE A 161 -12.32 -9.49 9.81
N ALA A 162 -12.05 -9.10 11.07
CA ALA A 162 -12.95 -9.46 12.18
C ALA A 162 -14.35 -8.87 11.97
N GLU A 163 -14.45 -7.61 11.56
CA GLU A 163 -15.73 -6.96 11.21
C GLU A 163 -16.47 -7.71 10.09
N GLU A 164 -15.77 -8.07 9.02
CA GLU A 164 -16.35 -8.74 7.85
C GLU A 164 -16.77 -10.17 8.15
N VAL A 165 -16.01 -10.89 8.97
CA VAL A 165 -16.38 -12.22 9.44
C VAL A 165 -17.64 -12.16 10.31
N ASP A 166 -17.70 -11.24 11.27
CA ASP A 166 -18.88 -11.07 12.13
C ASP A 166 -20.13 -10.62 11.34
N ALA A 167 -19.92 -9.88 10.25
CA ALA A 167 -21.00 -9.47 9.34
C ALA A 167 -21.37 -10.53 8.29
N HIS A 168 -20.66 -11.68 8.23
CA HIS A 168 -20.78 -12.68 7.17
C HIS A 168 -20.67 -12.06 5.77
N ALA A 169 -19.76 -11.10 5.61
CA ALA A 169 -19.63 -10.31 4.40
C ALA A 169 -19.15 -11.16 3.20
N ALA A 170 -19.68 -10.82 2.02
CA ALA A 170 -19.10 -11.23 0.74
C ALA A 170 -18.62 -9.96 0.03
N ASP A 171 -17.36 -9.60 0.23
CA ASP A 171 -16.81 -8.32 -0.20
C ASP A 171 -15.65 -8.50 -1.19
N ALA A 172 -15.43 -7.45 -2.00
CA ALA A 172 -14.28 -7.37 -2.90
C ALA A 172 -13.60 -6.03 -2.67
N ARG A 173 -12.36 -6.04 -2.20
CA ARG A 173 -11.64 -4.83 -1.81
C ARG A 173 -10.13 -5.00 -1.90
N GLU A 174 -9.43 -3.91 -1.78
CA GLU A 174 -7.99 -3.92 -1.50
C GLU A 174 -7.72 -4.19 -0.01
N PRO A 175 -6.52 -4.68 0.35
CA PRO A 175 -6.05 -4.67 1.74
C PRO A 175 -6.02 -3.26 2.34
N GLN A 176 -6.05 -3.16 3.66
CA GLN A 176 -5.80 -1.88 4.34
C GLN A 176 -4.31 -1.56 4.23
N TYR A 177 -3.99 -0.40 3.67
CA TYR A 177 -2.61 0.01 3.47
C TYR A 177 -2.21 1.17 4.40
N ALA A 178 -1.09 1.03 5.09
CA ALA A 178 -0.41 2.11 5.78
C ALA A 178 0.33 3.02 4.80
N GLN A 179 0.78 2.44 3.66
CA GLN A 179 1.50 3.15 2.61
C GLN A 179 1.22 2.52 1.25
N ARG A 180 1.27 3.34 0.21
CA ARG A 180 1.06 2.93 -1.19
C ARG A 180 2.15 3.46 -2.08
N GLU A 181 2.43 2.77 -3.17
CA GLU A 181 3.09 3.36 -4.35
C GLU A 181 2.18 4.41 -5.01
N PHE A 182 2.71 5.21 -5.89
CA PHE A 182 1.93 6.26 -6.58
C PHE A 182 0.85 5.69 -7.50
N ALA A 183 1.05 4.47 -7.99
CA ALA A 183 0.10 3.75 -8.82
C ALA A 183 0.16 2.25 -8.55
N ALA A 184 -0.72 1.47 -9.18
CA ALA A 184 -0.60 0.01 -9.18
C ALA A 184 0.75 -0.42 -9.76
N SER A 185 1.32 -1.52 -9.25
CA SER A 185 2.64 -2.02 -9.70
C SER A 185 2.68 -2.36 -11.20
N THR A 186 1.52 -2.60 -11.82
CA THR A 186 1.35 -2.80 -13.26
C THR A 186 1.44 -1.51 -14.07
N GLU A 187 1.37 -0.35 -13.42
CA GLU A 187 1.44 0.94 -14.09
C GLU A 187 2.80 1.60 -13.86
N ASN A 188 3.69 1.51 -14.85
CA ASN A 188 5.02 2.08 -14.80
C ASN A 188 5.81 1.64 -13.54
N ASN A 189 5.71 0.35 -13.18
CA ASN A 189 6.31 -0.25 -11.98
C ASN A 189 5.95 0.49 -10.68
N GLY A 190 4.70 0.95 -10.56
CA GLY A 190 4.22 1.66 -9.37
C GLY A 190 4.44 3.17 -9.37
N PHE A 191 5.22 3.71 -10.33
CA PHE A 191 5.50 5.14 -10.41
C PHE A 191 4.40 5.97 -11.11
N GLY A 192 3.45 5.30 -11.79
CA GLY A 192 2.38 5.98 -12.52
C GLY A 192 2.86 6.65 -13.80
N LYS A 193 2.03 7.53 -14.37
CA LYS A 193 2.28 8.21 -15.65
C LYS A 193 2.51 9.71 -15.51
N THR A 194 2.37 10.26 -14.30
CA THR A 194 2.59 11.68 -14.01
C THR A 194 3.67 11.79 -12.96
N TYR A 195 4.83 12.32 -13.34
CA TYR A 195 5.97 12.47 -12.44
C TYR A 195 7.00 13.45 -13.00
N VAL A 196 7.80 14.02 -12.10
CA VAL A 196 9.04 14.75 -12.43
C VAL A 196 10.19 13.76 -12.32
N GLU A 197 11.04 13.71 -13.32
CA GLU A 197 12.24 12.89 -13.38
C GLU A 197 13.48 13.79 -13.45
N VAL A 198 14.49 13.50 -12.62
CA VAL A 198 15.76 14.22 -12.63
C VAL A 198 16.90 13.23 -12.69
N ASP A 199 17.65 13.26 -13.76
CA ASP A 199 18.95 12.58 -13.85
C ASP A 199 20.06 13.55 -13.44
N ALA A 200 20.54 13.41 -12.22
CA ALA A 200 21.57 14.28 -11.67
C ALA A 200 22.96 14.05 -12.29
N SER A 201 23.22 12.92 -12.95
CA SER A 201 24.44 12.71 -13.73
C SER A 201 24.42 13.46 -15.05
N ARG A 202 23.26 13.43 -15.73
CA ARG A 202 23.07 14.13 -17.01
C ARG A 202 22.70 15.60 -16.82
N GLN A 203 22.39 16.02 -15.59
CA GLN A 203 21.91 17.37 -15.26
C GLN A 203 20.70 17.75 -16.11
N HIS A 204 19.70 16.85 -16.12
CA HIS A 204 18.54 16.99 -16.97
C HIS A 204 17.24 16.67 -16.20
N ILE A 205 16.17 17.39 -16.53
CA ILE A 205 14.84 17.25 -15.93
C ILE A 205 13.79 16.99 -16.99
N TRP A 206 12.86 16.10 -16.70
CA TRP A 206 11.65 15.84 -17.47
C TRP A 206 10.43 15.93 -16.57
N LEU A 207 9.31 16.40 -17.11
CA LEU A 207 7.98 16.22 -16.54
C LEU A 207 7.16 15.40 -17.51
N TYR A 208 6.66 14.28 -17.05
CA TYR A 208 5.62 13.53 -17.72
C TYR A 208 4.27 13.81 -17.05
N LYS A 209 3.22 14.03 -17.85
CA LYS A 209 1.84 14.16 -17.38
C LYS A 209 0.96 13.25 -18.21
N ASP A 210 0.28 12.29 -17.55
CA ASP A 210 -0.51 11.25 -18.19
C ASP A 210 0.27 10.47 -19.28
N GLY A 211 1.55 10.26 -19.06
CA GLY A 211 2.47 9.59 -19.98
C GLY A 211 2.99 10.45 -21.13
N ASN A 212 2.62 11.74 -21.19
CA ASN A 212 3.10 12.67 -22.21
C ASN A 212 4.23 13.53 -21.65
N LEU A 213 5.30 13.69 -22.41
CA LEU A 213 6.40 14.60 -22.06
C LEU A 213 5.92 16.06 -22.19
N VAL A 214 5.97 16.80 -21.08
CA VAL A 214 5.49 18.19 -20.98
C VAL A 214 6.64 19.18 -20.78
N VAL A 215 7.65 18.79 -19.98
CA VAL A 215 8.86 19.58 -19.74
C VAL A 215 10.07 18.73 -20.08
N ASP A 216 11.04 19.33 -20.75
CA ASP A 216 12.30 18.73 -21.14
C ASP A 216 13.36 19.86 -21.11
N GLY A 217 14.36 19.72 -20.25
CA GLY A 217 15.34 20.79 -20.09
C GLY A 217 16.54 20.44 -19.23
N ASP A 218 17.60 21.23 -19.41
CA ASP A 218 18.78 21.14 -18.55
C ASP A 218 18.49 21.74 -17.17
N CYS A 219 19.20 21.25 -16.15
CA CYS A 219 19.14 21.75 -14.79
C CYS A 219 20.56 21.88 -14.19
N VAL A 220 20.65 22.42 -12.98
CA VAL A 220 21.86 22.32 -12.15
C VAL A 220 21.43 21.86 -10.76
N THR A 221 21.89 20.68 -10.38
CA THR A 221 21.65 20.10 -9.05
C THR A 221 22.59 20.67 -8.00
N GLY A 222 22.48 20.18 -6.78
CA GLY A 222 23.38 20.56 -5.68
C GLY A 222 24.84 20.25 -5.94
N LEU A 223 25.73 21.07 -5.38
CA LEU A 223 27.18 20.83 -5.42
C LEU A 223 27.49 19.49 -4.75
N MET A 224 28.41 18.73 -5.32
CA MET A 224 28.77 17.38 -4.86
C MET A 224 29.56 17.37 -3.54
N GLU A 225 28.98 18.01 -2.51
CA GLU A 225 29.44 18.03 -1.13
C GLU A 225 28.35 17.51 -0.19
N GLN A 226 28.71 16.96 0.96
CA GLN A 226 27.77 16.28 1.87
C GLN A 226 26.55 17.12 2.28
N SER A 227 26.74 18.43 2.47
CA SER A 227 25.68 19.36 2.85
C SER A 227 24.80 19.84 1.68
N SER A 228 25.28 19.68 0.45
CA SER A 228 24.75 20.40 -0.72
C SER A 228 24.26 19.50 -1.84
N TYR A 229 24.73 18.24 -1.95
CA TYR A 229 24.34 17.40 -3.09
C TYR A 229 22.85 17.08 -3.08
N THR A 230 22.28 17.01 -4.25
CA THR A 230 20.88 16.61 -4.41
C THR A 230 20.79 15.10 -4.18
N LYS A 231 20.20 14.71 -3.05
CA LYS A 231 20.11 13.29 -2.68
C LYS A 231 19.20 12.55 -3.64
N PRO A 232 19.64 11.40 -4.18
CA PRO A 232 18.75 10.54 -4.95
C PRO A 232 17.64 10.02 -4.07
N GLY A 233 16.47 9.78 -4.68
CA GLY A 233 15.33 9.29 -3.94
C GLY A 233 14.01 9.53 -4.66
N ILE A 234 12.93 9.16 -3.98
CA ILE A 234 11.57 9.26 -4.42
C ILE A 234 10.86 10.24 -3.49
N TYR A 235 10.39 11.33 -4.04
CA TYR A 235 9.77 12.43 -3.30
C TYR A 235 8.42 12.78 -3.91
N THR A 236 7.75 13.78 -3.32
CA THR A 236 6.56 14.42 -3.90
C THR A 236 6.70 15.92 -3.80
N THR A 237 6.17 16.64 -4.79
CA THR A 237 6.05 18.08 -4.70
C THR A 237 5.12 18.47 -3.55
N ALA A 238 5.44 19.55 -2.84
CA ALA A 238 4.55 20.22 -1.90
C ALA A 238 4.02 21.52 -2.50
N ALA A 239 3.25 22.27 -1.71
CA ALA A 239 2.61 23.50 -2.15
C ALA A 239 3.64 24.48 -2.75
N LYS A 240 3.46 24.76 -4.04
CA LYS A 240 4.34 25.66 -4.81
C LYS A 240 4.08 27.11 -4.46
N GLU A 241 5.13 27.92 -4.47
CA GLU A 241 5.07 29.33 -4.16
C GLU A 241 5.60 30.16 -5.34
N SER A 242 5.00 31.34 -5.59
CA SER A 242 5.53 32.33 -6.52
C SER A 242 6.18 33.50 -5.76
N GLN A 243 7.19 34.09 -6.34
CA GLN A 243 7.91 35.23 -5.74
C GLN A 243 8.45 34.92 -4.35
N LYS A 244 9.07 33.74 -4.23
CA LYS A 244 9.72 33.27 -2.99
C LYS A 244 11.07 33.91 -2.83
N LYS A 245 11.40 34.29 -1.58
CA LYS A 245 12.76 34.65 -1.21
C LYS A 245 13.47 33.43 -0.64
N LEU A 246 14.47 32.96 -1.35
CA LEU A 246 15.38 31.94 -0.87
C LEU A 246 16.50 32.60 -0.07
N HIS A 247 16.99 31.91 0.96
CA HIS A 247 18.05 32.43 1.81
C HIS A 247 18.99 31.31 2.26
N GLY A 248 20.20 31.68 2.59
CA GLY A 248 21.19 30.83 3.24
C GLY A 248 21.01 30.79 4.75
N GLU A 249 22.06 30.40 5.45
CA GLU A 249 22.05 30.29 6.89
C GLU A 249 21.86 31.63 7.60
N LEU A 250 21.10 31.60 8.70
CA LEU A 250 20.92 32.75 9.58
C LEU A 250 22.22 33.02 10.35
N GLN A 251 22.79 34.23 10.18
CA GLN A 251 24.00 34.67 10.84
C GLN A 251 23.73 35.16 12.27
N ALA A 252 24.79 35.25 13.09
CA ALA A 252 24.68 35.69 14.49
C ALA A 252 24.15 37.13 14.66
N ASP A 253 24.26 37.98 13.62
CA ASP A 253 23.75 39.34 13.58
C ASP A 253 22.28 39.43 13.12
N GLY A 254 21.65 38.33 12.83
CA GLY A 254 20.26 38.25 12.37
C GLY A 254 20.06 38.43 10.87
N SER A 255 21.13 38.59 10.09
CA SER A 255 21.09 38.57 8.62
C SER A 255 21.19 37.14 8.09
N TYR A 256 20.78 36.93 6.85
CA TYR A 256 21.08 35.69 6.12
C TYR A 256 22.40 35.78 5.40
N SER A 257 23.10 34.67 5.26
CA SER A 257 24.40 34.63 4.53
C SER A 257 24.24 35.06 3.06
N TRP A 258 23.10 34.80 2.46
CA TRP A 258 22.67 35.27 1.16
C TRP A 258 21.14 35.23 1.07
N GLU A 259 20.60 36.02 0.13
CA GLU A 259 19.19 36.03 -0.24
C GLU A 259 19.06 36.12 -1.76
N ARG A 260 18.06 35.40 -2.32
CA ARG A 260 17.70 35.44 -3.76
C ARG A 260 16.20 35.40 -3.91
N ASP A 261 15.66 36.26 -4.76
CA ASP A 261 14.26 36.22 -5.16
C ASP A 261 14.12 35.26 -6.36
N VAL A 262 13.13 34.39 -6.31
CA VAL A 262 12.77 33.44 -7.37
C VAL A 262 11.29 33.62 -7.71
N ASP A 263 10.94 33.51 -9.00
CA ASP A 263 9.56 33.62 -9.44
C ASP A 263 8.79 32.33 -9.30
N SER A 264 9.49 31.19 -9.36
CA SER A 264 8.93 29.84 -9.24
C SER A 264 9.68 29.06 -8.19
N TRP A 265 8.96 28.59 -7.16
CA TRP A 265 9.46 27.69 -6.14
C TRP A 265 8.55 26.47 -6.01
N ILE A 266 9.11 25.28 -6.14
CA ILE A 266 8.38 24.01 -6.07
C ILE A 266 9.14 23.09 -5.11
N PRO A 267 8.80 23.07 -3.81
CA PRO A 267 9.47 22.22 -2.83
C PRO A 267 9.11 20.74 -3.05
N PHE A 268 10.07 19.84 -2.80
CA PHE A 268 9.86 18.40 -2.87
C PHE A 268 10.48 17.61 -1.69
N ASN A 269 11.37 18.25 -0.92
CA ASN A 269 11.99 17.64 0.25
C ASN A 269 12.32 18.71 1.29
N GLY A 270 11.33 19.09 2.12
CA GLY A 270 11.46 20.17 3.09
C GLY A 270 11.79 21.49 2.40
N GLU A 271 12.96 22.06 2.72
CA GLU A 271 13.45 23.33 2.11
C GLU A 271 14.23 23.10 0.79
N ILE A 272 14.19 21.90 0.25
CA ILE A 272 14.81 21.55 -1.04
C ILE A 272 13.71 21.51 -2.10
N GLY A 273 13.94 22.18 -3.24
CA GLY A 273 12.95 22.28 -4.30
C GLY A 273 13.55 22.67 -5.64
N PHE A 274 12.68 22.79 -6.63
CA PHE A 274 12.98 23.35 -7.94
C PHE A 274 12.77 24.86 -7.90
N TYR A 275 13.67 25.62 -8.56
CA TYR A 275 13.55 27.08 -8.65
C TYR A 275 14.12 27.62 -9.95
N ASP A 276 13.62 28.75 -10.38
CA ASP A 276 14.21 29.50 -11.49
C ASP A 276 15.48 30.23 -11.04
N ALA A 277 16.57 30.00 -11.75
CA ALA A 277 17.85 30.65 -11.47
C ALA A 277 18.18 31.65 -12.58
N SER A 278 17.47 32.76 -12.60
CA SER A 278 17.59 33.81 -13.63
C SER A 278 18.99 34.48 -13.69
N TRP A 279 19.79 34.30 -12.65
CA TRP A 279 21.17 34.80 -12.55
C TRP A 279 22.20 33.87 -13.18
N ARG A 280 21.81 32.64 -13.60
CA ARG A 280 22.69 31.68 -14.28
C ARG A 280 22.56 31.84 -15.79
N SER A 281 23.68 31.79 -16.47
CA SER A 281 23.75 31.79 -17.95
C SER A 281 23.86 30.37 -18.52
N SER A 282 24.28 29.40 -17.71
CA SER A 282 24.53 28.03 -18.14
C SER A 282 23.85 27.00 -17.23
N PHE A 283 23.40 25.95 -17.88
CA PHE A 283 22.76 24.79 -17.21
C PHE A 283 23.24 23.50 -17.86
N GLY A 284 23.12 22.39 -17.15
CA GLY A 284 23.53 21.08 -17.65
C GLY A 284 25.03 20.78 -17.47
N GLY A 285 25.47 19.71 -18.08
CA GLY A 285 26.87 19.29 -18.09
C GLY A 285 27.46 19.01 -16.69
N ASN A 286 28.67 19.46 -16.45
CA ASN A 286 29.39 19.21 -15.19
C ASN A 286 29.31 20.35 -14.18
N LEU A 287 28.38 21.29 -14.35
CA LEU A 287 28.28 22.48 -13.47
C LEU A 287 28.05 22.09 -12.00
N TYR A 288 27.32 21.02 -11.73
CA TYR A 288 27.06 20.52 -10.38
C TYR A 288 28.35 20.09 -9.62
N LEU A 289 29.48 19.89 -10.34
CA LEU A 289 30.77 19.56 -9.71
C LEU A 289 31.53 20.79 -9.20
N THR A 290 31.23 21.99 -9.71
CA THR A 290 32.00 23.21 -9.44
C THR A 290 31.13 24.46 -9.10
N ALA A 291 29.91 24.52 -9.58
CA ALA A 291 28.98 25.61 -9.43
C ALA A 291 27.54 25.12 -9.18
N GLY A 292 27.37 24.04 -8.45
CA GLY A 292 26.09 23.49 -8.04
C GLY A 292 25.30 24.41 -7.10
N SER A 293 24.07 24.04 -6.78
CA SER A 293 23.28 24.70 -5.74
C SER A 293 23.90 24.42 -4.36
N THR A 294 23.78 25.38 -3.46
CA THR A 294 24.35 25.26 -2.09
C THR A 294 23.45 24.52 -1.10
N THR A 295 22.23 24.11 -1.50
CA THR A 295 21.22 23.55 -0.61
C THR A 295 20.71 22.17 -1.05
N GLY A 296 21.25 21.61 -2.12
CA GLY A 296 20.68 20.41 -2.74
C GLY A 296 19.43 20.64 -3.58
N SER A 297 18.98 21.88 -3.69
CA SER A 297 17.88 22.27 -4.59
C SER A 297 18.33 22.24 -6.05
N VAL A 298 17.35 22.14 -6.97
CA VAL A 298 17.57 22.01 -8.40
C VAL A 298 17.28 23.34 -9.08
N ALA A 299 18.33 23.97 -9.59
CA ALA A 299 18.24 25.23 -10.35
C ALA A 299 17.82 24.96 -11.80
N LEU A 300 16.87 25.73 -12.31
CA LEU A 300 16.32 25.61 -13.65
C LEU A 300 16.44 26.90 -14.44
N PRO A 301 16.58 26.84 -15.77
CA PRO A 301 16.31 27.99 -16.63
C PRO A 301 14.91 28.53 -16.38
N THR A 302 14.71 29.84 -16.39
CA THR A 302 13.41 30.47 -16.07
C THR A 302 12.25 29.88 -16.88
N ALA A 303 12.46 29.62 -18.17
CA ALA A 303 11.42 29.02 -19.01
C ALA A 303 11.05 27.57 -18.59
N VAL A 304 12.03 26.78 -18.18
CA VAL A 304 11.84 25.39 -17.71
C VAL A 304 11.13 25.40 -16.35
N ALA A 305 11.58 26.30 -15.44
CA ALA A 305 10.96 26.42 -14.11
C ALA A 305 9.51 26.89 -14.23
N GLN A 306 9.21 27.87 -15.10
CA GLN A 306 7.83 28.31 -15.32
C GLN A 306 6.96 27.19 -15.91
N ALA A 307 7.48 26.45 -16.90
CA ALA A 307 6.75 25.33 -17.50
C ALA A 307 6.49 24.23 -16.48
N LEU A 308 7.47 23.94 -15.62
CA LEU A 308 7.30 23.00 -14.52
C LEU A 308 6.24 23.49 -13.52
N TYR A 309 6.36 24.75 -13.09
CA TYR A 309 5.44 25.39 -12.14
C TYR A 309 3.99 25.37 -12.63
N ASP A 310 3.75 25.62 -13.91
CA ASP A 310 2.41 25.65 -14.49
C ASP A 310 1.77 24.26 -14.62
N ASN A 311 2.57 23.20 -14.66
CA ASN A 311 2.10 21.86 -14.98
C ASN A 311 2.19 20.84 -13.83
N VAL A 312 2.94 21.09 -12.74
CA VAL A 312 2.93 20.22 -11.56
C VAL A 312 1.80 20.60 -10.62
N ASP A 313 1.25 19.60 -9.98
CA ASP A 313 0.29 19.73 -8.90
C ASP A 313 0.96 19.34 -7.57
N ASP A 314 0.36 19.72 -6.44
CA ASP A 314 0.80 19.27 -5.11
C ASP A 314 0.70 17.74 -5.02
N GLY A 315 1.74 17.08 -4.49
CA GLY A 315 1.82 15.63 -4.45
C GLY A 315 2.30 14.95 -5.74
N THR A 316 2.71 15.73 -6.77
CA THR A 316 3.31 15.12 -7.98
C THR A 316 4.60 14.36 -7.59
N PRO A 317 4.75 13.08 -7.98
CA PRO A 317 5.97 12.32 -7.75
C PRO A 317 7.21 12.99 -8.34
N VAL A 318 8.32 12.96 -7.60
CA VAL A 318 9.64 13.44 -8.01
C VAL A 318 10.67 12.35 -7.83
N ILE A 319 11.24 11.88 -8.91
CA ILE A 319 12.22 10.80 -8.93
C ILE A 319 13.59 11.37 -9.29
N ILE A 320 14.53 11.28 -8.35
CA ILE A 320 15.91 11.79 -8.52
C ILE A 320 16.88 10.63 -8.46
N TYR A 321 17.74 10.52 -9.43
CA TYR A 321 18.75 9.49 -9.50
C TYR A 321 20.04 9.98 -10.18
N TYR A 322 21.11 9.21 -10.03
CA TYR A 322 22.34 9.37 -10.78
C TYR A 322 22.49 8.17 -11.71
N SER A 323 22.50 8.42 -13.03
CA SER A 323 22.67 7.37 -14.04
C SER A 323 24.11 6.90 -14.18
N GLU A 324 25.07 7.61 -13.61
CA GLU A 324 26.49 7.25 -13.56
C GLU A 324 26.95 7.19 -12.09
N ALA A 325 28.06 6.45 -11.85
CA ALA A 325 28.67 6.42 -10.54
C ALA A 325 29.14 7.82 -10.12
N TYR A 326 28.89 8.20 -8.90
CA TYR A 326 29.24 9.51 -8.36
C TYR A 326 29.93 9.41 -7.01
N GLU A 327 30.70 10.43 -6.66
CA GLU A 327 31.33 10.55 -5.34
C GLU A 327 30.89 11.90 -4.74
N VAL A 328 30.61 11.88 -3.44
CA VAL A 328 30.25 13.07 -2.66
C VAL A 328 31.43 13.40 -1.77
N SER A 329 31.99 14.59 -1.92
CA SER A 329 33.14 15.05 -1.12
C SER A 329 32.69 15.51 0.27
N GLU A 330 33.62 15.52 1.22
CA GLU A 330 33.45 16.21 2.49
C GLU A 330 33.20 17.72 2.24
N ASP A 331 32.43 18.34 3.11
CA ASP A 331 32.16 19.77 3.00
C ASP A 331 33.46 20.59 3.09
N THR A 332 33.68 21.44 2.12
CA THR A 332 34.73 22.44 2.22
C THR A 332 34.31 23.43 3.31
N LEU A 333 35.10 23.50 4.38
CA LEU A 333 34.90 24.44 5.50
C LEU A 333 35.07 25.90 5.03
N THR A 334 34.31 26.36 4.05
CA THR A 334 34.23 27.79 3.72
C THR A 334 32.98 28.13 2.91
N VAL A 335 32.25 29.07 3.47
CA VAL A 335 31.50 30.14 2.80
C VAL A 335 30.05 29.86 2.46
N THR A 336 29.25 30.28 3.33
CA THR A 336 27.94 30.93 3.14
C THR A 336 27.97 31.96 2.02
N GLN A 337 28.11 31.55 0.76
CA GLN A 337 27.91 32.44 -0.40
C GLN A 337 26.62 32.08 -1.10
N ALA A 338 25.92 33.12 -1.59
CA ALA A 338 24.82 32.92 -2.52
C ALA A 338 25.28 32.09 -3.72
N PRO A 339 24.41 31.25 -4.33
CA PRO A 339 24.72 30.59 -5.58
C PRO A 339 25.31 31.61 -6.56
N GLU A 340 26.56 31.38 -6.99
CA GLU A 340 27.23 32.36 -7.86
C GLU A 340 26.55 32.42 -9.23
N ALA A 341 26.44 33.64 -9.78
CA ALA A 341 26.16 33.80 -11.18
C ALA A 341 27.41 33.36 -11.96
N ASP A 342 27.22 32.68 -13.06
CA ASP A 342 28.32 32.37 -13.98
C ASP A 342 28.94 33.69 -14.41
N ASP A 343 30.12 34.02 -13.89
CA ASP A 343 30.85 35.22 -14.29
C ASP A 343 31.50 34.94 -15.65
N GLU A 344 30.92 35.50 -16.71
CA GLU A 344 31.41 35.37 -18.10
C GLU A 344 32.83 35.88 -18.30
N ASN A 345 33.60 36.20 -17.27
CA ASN A 345 34.90 36.83 -17.38
C ASN A 345 35.98 36.09 -16.62
N VAL A 346 36.19 34.82 -16.93
CA VAL A 346 37.48 34.16 -16.63
C VAL A 346 38.29 34.17 -17.90
N ASP A 347 39.19 35.17 -17.98
CA ASP A 347 40.26 35.28 -18.95
C ASP A 347 41.05 33.92 -18.98
N ASP A 348 40.98 33.25 -20.14
CA ASP A 348 41.64 31.99 -20.43
C ASP A 348 43.15 32.22 -20.53
N THR A 349 43.82 32.37 -19.39
CA THR A 349 45.29 32.24 -19.39
C THR A 349 45.77 31.53 -18.11
N THR A 350 46.21 30.25 -18.34
CA THR A 350 47.15 29.49 -17.52
C THR A 350 46.64 28.88 -16.21
N ASN A 351 46.18 27.64 -16.24
CA ASN A 351 47.03 26.56 -15.69
C ASN A 351 46.48 25.16 -16.07
N THR A 352 47.10 24.56 -17.08
CA THR A 352 46.90 23.15 -17.43
C THR A 352 47.51 22.28 -16.34
N THR A 353 46.71 21.88 -15.37
CA THR A 353 47.03 20.71 -14.57
C THR A 353 46.09 19.58 -15.02
N THR A 354 46.64 18.80 -15.93
CA THR A 354 46.00 17.57 -16.39
C THR A 354 45.91 16.60 -15.20
N VAL A 355 44.74 16.51 -14.59
CA VAL A 355 44.40 15.40 -13.69
C VAL A 355 43.77 14.32 -14.56
N THR A 356 44.58 13.31 -14.86
CA THR A 356 44.10 12.11 -15.53
C THR A 356 43.14 11.39 -14.55
N PRO A 357 41.88 11.16 -14.86
CA PRO A 357 41.03 10.35 -14.01
C PRO A 357 41.49 8.91 -14.13
N THR A 358 42.08 8.41 -13.07
CA THR A 358 42.35 6.98 -12.95
C THR A 358 41.03 6.29 -12.63
N ARG A 359 40.41 5.77 -13.66
CA ARG A 359 39.18 4.98 -13.58
C ARG A 359 39.51 3.63 -12.95
N THR A 360 39.03 3.40 -11.74
CA THR A 360 38.81 2.04 -11.24
C THR A 360 37.42 2.02 -10.62
N PRO A 361 36.48 1.31 -11.19
CA PRO A 361 35.19 1.13 -10.54
C PRO A 361 35.42 0.12 -9.42
N SER A 362 35.48 0.59 -8.20
CA SER A 362 35.42 -0.24 -7.02
C SER A 362 34.04 -0.11 -6.44
N TYR A 363 33.17 -1.05 -6.77
CA TYR A 363 32.03 -1.36 -5.94
C TYR A 363 32.59 -1.97 -4.65
N THR A 364 32.87 -1.17 -3.68
CA THR A 364 32.93 -1.63 -2.31
C THR A 364 31.52 -1.43 -1.74
N TYR A 365 30.71 -2.45 -1.85
CA TYR A 365 29.77 -2.76 -0.81
C TYR A 365 30.63 -2.76 0.47
N ASP A 366 30.45 -1.76 1.30
CA ASP A 366 30.94 -1.84 2.67
C ASP A 366 30.23 -3.04 3.27
N ASP A 367 31.03 -4.07 3.44
CA ASP A 367 30.70 -5.25 4.22
C ASP A 367 30.36 -4.75 5.63
N TYR A 368 29.09 -4.43 5.84
CA TYR A 368 28.55 -4.15 7.15
C TYR A 368 28.60 -5.45 7.93
N THR A 369 29.78 -5.71 8.49
CA THR A 369 29.89 -6.69 9.55
C THR A 369 29.06 -6.14 10.72
N PRO A 370 27.94 -6.78 11.07
CA PRO A 370 27.21 -6.38 12.25
C PRO A 370 28.15 -6.49 13.44
N SER A 371 28.43 -5.38 14.09
CA SER A 371 29.06 -5.38 15.39
C SER A 371 28.25 -6.31 16.28
N THR A 372 28.90 -7.28 16.87
CA THR A 372 28.33 -8.17 17.89
C THR A 372 27.49 -7.33 18.86
N PRO A 373 26.21 -7.70 19.09
CA PRO A 373 25.39 -6.99 20.06
C PRO A 373 26.08 -7.04 21.41
N SER A 374 26.33 -5.86 21.99
CA SER A 374 26.75 -5.74 23.38
C SER A 374 25.71 -6.45 24.22
N THR A 375 26.17 -7.31 25.12
CA THR A 375 25.35 -8.03 26.10
C THR A 375 24.37 -7.04 26.74
N PRO A 376 23.04 -7.35 26.76
CA PRO A 376 22.07 -6.49 27.44
C PRO A 376 22.44 -6.38 28.92
N SER A 377 22.55 -5.16 29.41
CA SER A 377 22.63 -4.90 30.85
C SER A 377 21.38 -5.48 31.51
N THR A 378 21.59 -6.21 32.58
CA THR A 378 20.55 -6.80 33.43
C THR A 378 19.47 -5.74 33.73
N PRO A 379 18.17 -6.05 33.50
CA PRO A 379 17.09 -5.13 33.84
C PRO A 379 17.09 -4.89 35.35
N SER A 380 17.08 -3.61 35.75
CA SER A 380 16.83 -3.22 37.11
C SER A 380 15.46 -3.73 37.54
N THR A 381 15.37 -4.31 38.73
CA THR A 381 14.16 -4.82 39.33
C THR A 381 13.08 -3.74 39.33
N PRO A 382 11.85 -4.03 38.87
CA PRO A 382 10.74 -3.09 38.90
C PRO A 382 10.43 -2.73 40.36
N SER A 383 10.34 -1.43 40.64
CA SER A 383 9.83 -0.93 41.91
C SER A 383 8.36 -1.37 42.05
N THR A 384 8.02 -1.87 43.24
CA THR A 384 6.67 -2.29 43.61
C THR A 384 5.67 -1.14 43.36
N PRO A 385 4.54 -1.41 42.65
CA PRO A 385 3.50 -0.38 42.50
C PRO A 385 2.92 0.00 43.83
N SER A 386 2.83 1.30 44.08
CA SER A 386 2.11 1.86 45.24
C SER A 386 0.63 1.51 45.11
N THR A 387 0.04 1.01 46.21
CA THR A 387 -1.38 0.70 46.32
C THR A 387 -2.23 1.92 45.94
N PRO A 388 -3.24 1.79 45.07
CA PRO A 388 -4.19 2.87 44.77
C PRO A 388 -4.98 3.19 46.05
N SER A 389 -5.04 4.47 46.42
CA SER A 389 -5.93 4.97 47.45
C SER A 389 -7.39 4.80 47.02
N THR A 390 -8.19 4.20 47.86
CA THR A 390 -9.64 4.04 47.70
C THR A 390 -10.30 5.42 47.55
N PRO A 391 -11.07 5.69 46.48
CA PRO A 391 -11.84 6.93 46.42
C PRO A 391 -13.01 6.90 47.41
N GLU A 392 -13.18 8.01 48.11
CA GLU A 392 -14.31 8.29 48.99
C GLU A 392 -15.62 8.39 48.19
N PRO A 393 -16.76 7.86 48.67
CA PRO A 393 -17.99 7.86 47.91
C PRO A 393 -18.60 9.26 47.85
N THR A 394 -18.59 9.84 46.63
CA THR A 394 -19.32 11.08 46.35
C THR A 394 -20.81 10.71 46.12
N THR A 395 -21.67 11.26 46.98
CA THR A 395 -23.11 11.15 46.82
C THR A 395 -23.59 11.88 45.58
N ALA A 396 -24.12 11.14 44.63
CA ALA A 396 -24.79 11.67 43.42
C ALA A 396 -26.20 12.18 43.77
N PRO A 397 -26.64 13.29 43.21
CA PRO A 397 -28.06 13.62 43.19
C PRO A 397 -28.78 12.79 42.12
N THR A 398 -29.83 12.13 42.54
CA THR A 398 -30.73 11.38 41.67
C THR A 398 -31.63 12.39 40.91
N GLU A 399 -31.36 12.61 39.64
CA GLU A 399 -32.35 13.16 38.74
C GLU A 399 -32.87 12.04 37.82
N ILE A 400 -34.19 11.84 37.88
CA ILE A 400 -34.96 10.90 37.08
C ILE A 400 -35.14 11.53 35.69
N PRO A 401 -34.68 10.92 34.58
CA PRO A 401 -35.02 11.41 33.26
C PRO A 401 -36.51 11.14 32.97
N SER A 402 -37.25 12.18 32.64
CA SER A 402 -38.60 12.12 32.17
C SER A 402 -38.67 11.43 30.79
N THR A 403 -39.53 10.43 30.70
CA THR A 403 -39.87 9.70 29.47
C THR A 403 -40.42 10.66 28.41
N PRO A 404 -39.90 10.69 27.18
CA PRO A 404 -40.56 11.45 26.11
C PRO A 404 -41.80 10.71 25.63
N GLU A 405 -42.88 11.48 25.50
CA GLU A 405 -44.17 11.10 24.95
C GLU A 405 -44.05 10.74 23.47
N PRO A 406 -44.75 9.69 22.98
CA PRO A 406 -44.63 9.28 21.58
C PRO A 406 -45.34 10.29 20.65
N THR A 407 -44.55 10.95 19.79
CA THR A 407 -45.05 11.77 18.71
C THR A 407 -45.62 10.88 17.61
N VAL A 408 -46.91 10.98 17.36
CA VAL A 408 -47.62 10.28 16.29
C VAL A 408 -47.17 10.89 14.94
N ALA A 409 -46.56 10.10 14.09
CA ALA A 409 -46.25 10.48 12.71
C ALA A 409 -47.53 10.43 11.84
N PRO A 410 -47.71 11.36 10.91
CA PRO A 410 -48.84 11.27 9.97
C PRO A 410 -48.56 10.19 8.91
N THR A 411 -49.51 9.30 8.74
CA THR A 411 -49.53 8.27 7.70
C THR A 411 -49.83 8.95 6.36
N GLU A 412 -48.81 9.05 5.51
CA GLU A 412 -49.03 9.34 4.10
C GLU A 412 -49.21 8.04 3.33
N THR A 413 -50.34 7.92 2.67
CA THR A 413 -50.68 6.85 1.74
C THR A 413 -49.82 6.96 0.47
N PRO A 414 -49.22 5.89 -0.04
CA PRO A 414 -48.52 5.96 -1.32
C PRO A 414 -49.51 6.08 -2.47
N SER A 415 -49.36 7.12 -3.28
CA SER A 415 -50.04 7.28 -4.55
C SER A 415 -49.52 6.32 -5.60
N THR A 416 -50.39 5.59 -6.24
CA THR A 416 -50.17 4.69 -7.36
C THR A 416 -49.55 5.44 -8.55
N PRO A 417 -48.46 4.97 -9.18
CA PRO A 417 -47.95 5.57 -10.40
C PRO A 417 -48.87 5.25 -11.59
N GLU A 418 -49.16 6.28 -12.35
CA GLU A 418 -49.89 6.27 -13.63
C GLU A 418 -49.01 5.57 -14.71
N PRO A 419 -49.59 4.78 -15.64
CA PRO A 419 -48.84 4.05 -16.64
C PRO A 419 -48.32 5.00 -17.71
N THR A 420 -46.99 4.93 -17.93
CA THR A 420 -46.25 5.62 -19.00
C THR A 420 -46.66 5.06 -20.36
N GLN A 421 -47.07 5.94 -21.25
CA GLN A 421 -47.41 5.64 -22.65
C GLN A 421 -46.13 5.22 -23.43
N GLU A 422 -46.28 4.18 -24.22
CA GLU A 422 -45.31 3.73 -25.24
C GLU A 422 -45.11 4.82 -26.31
N PRO A 423 -43.87 5.06 -26.77
CA PRO A 423 -43.65 5.92 -27.94
C PRO A 423 -43.96 5.17 -29.23
N SER A 424 -44.81 5.78 -30.03
CA SER A 424 -45.22 5.35 -31.38
C SER A 424 -44.01 5.31 -32.34
N ALA A 425 -44.00 4.28 -33.18
CA ALA A 425 -43.04 4.10 -34.25
C ALA A 425 -43.15 5.22 -35.32
N PRO A 426 -42.03 5.62 -35.97
CA PRO A 426 -42.08 6.57 -37.08
C PRO A 426 -42.57 5.90 -38.35
N ASP A 427 -43.48 6.59 -39.02
CA ASP A 427 -44.12 6.37 -40.31
C ASP A 427 -43.07 6.33 -41.43
N GLN A 428 -43.16 5.29 -42.29
CA GLN A 428 -42.44 5.17 -43.55
C GLN A 428 -43.12 5.99 -44.64
N GLY A 429 -42.56 7.12 -44.96
CA GLY A 429 -42.93 7.90 -46.14
C GLY A 429 -42.04 7.53 -47.33
N ASP A 430 -42.63 6.84 -48.26
CA ASP A 430 -42.20 6.60 -49.62
C ASP A 430 -42.13 7.93 -50.41
N HIS A 431 -40.98 8.24 -51.05
CA HIS A 431 -40.94 9.14 -52.22
C HIS A 431 -39.81 8.75 -53.14
N THR A 432 -40.24 8.19 -54.23
CA THR A 432 -39.58 8.05 -55.51
C THR A 432 -39.24 9.37 -56.18
N GLY A 433 -38.17 9.43 -56.90
CA GLY A 433 -38.06 10.33 -58.08
C GLY A 433 -36.75 11.10 -58.23
N ASP A 434 -35.99 10.56 -59.13
CA ASP A 434 -35.35 11.14 -60.34
C ASP A 434 -34.19 12.12 -60.22
N ASP A 435 -33.11 11.64 -60.79
CA ASP A 435 -32.23 12.29 -61.81
C ASP A 435 -31.65 13.68 -61.56
N ASP A 436 -30.32 13.80 -61.46
CA ASP A 436 -29.52 14.31 -62.59
C ASP A 436 -28.03 14.51 -62.20
N TYR A 437 -27.16 13.91 -63.01
CA TYR A 437 -25.75 14.27 -63.18
C TYR A 437 -25.69 15.27 -64.36
N PRO A 438 -24.79 16.20 -64.51
CA PRO A 438 -23.33 16.03 -64.54
C PRO A 438 -22.46 17.24 -64.16
N GLY A 439 -21.17 17.01 -64.07
CA GLY A 439 -20.20 17.91 -64.69
C GLY A 439 -19.06 18.46 -63.89
N LYS A 440 -17.91 17.87 -64.06
CA LYS A 440 -16.55 18.40 -64.35
C LYS A 440 -16.19 19.84 -63.93
N GLY A 441 -15.00 19.97 -63.40
CA GLY A 441 -14.20 21.20 -63.51
C GLY A 441 -12.98 21.23 -62.65
N GLU A 442 -11.87 20.91 -63.22
CA GLU A 442 -10.50 21.13 -62.77
C GLU A 442 -10.23 22.63 -62.43
N SER A 443 -9.46 22.92 -61.39
CA SER A 443 -8.23 23.75 -61.42
C SER A 443 -7.52 23.62 -60.11
#